data_b100c8dcac667c1e41fe15aafd7730e0
#
_entry.id   b100c8dcac667c1e41fe15aafd7730e0
#
_cell.length_a   1.000
_cell.length_b   1.000
_cell.length_c   1.000
_cell.angle_alpha   90.00
_cell.angle_beta   90.00
_cell.angle_gamma   90.00
#
_symmetry.space_group_name_H-M   'P 1'
#
loop_
_entity.id
_entity.type
_entity.pdbx_description
1 polymer ?
#
loop_
_entity_poly.entity_id
_entity_poly.type
_entity_poly.pdbx_seq_one_letter_code
_entity_poly.pdbx_strand_id
1 'polypeptide(L)'
;MLCSVVILNWNGEQTLRQFLPSVLQHTQLPDVEIVVADNGSTDGSLDYLATQPVRIIKLDQNYGFAGGYNRAIEQVDAEYTVLLNSDVEVTPHWLDTMLAYMDAHPETLAAQPKVLSWHSKQIVDIGEAEAFRFEHAGAAGGLMDILGYPYCRGRFMSHVEEDHGQYDQIMPIFWATGACLLLRTHVYKELGGLDANFFAHQEEIDLCWRIWTWPPSTSPLKGENSLPSKGGLGRIVCLPQAVVYHVGGGTLGYESPRKTFLNFRNNLLMLKKNLPLSRLWWVMVVRFFMDYIAALQMLLTGQLPNAKAVFQARRAYQKTLTNTCY
;
A
#
# COMPACT_ATOMS: atom_id res chain seq x y z
N MET A 1 8.32 -21.38 8.98
CA MET A 1 8.80 -20.29 8.10
C MET A 1 8.73 -19.00 8.87
N LEU A 2 9.83 -18.24 8.93
CA LEU A 2 9.82 -16.92 9.60
C LEU A 2 9.08 -15.89 8.75
N CYS A 3 9.42 -15.77 7.48
CA CYS A 3 8.83 -14.76 6.61
C CYS A 3 8.59 -15.27 5.19
N SER A 4 7.47 -14.89 4.60
CA SER A 4 7.17 -15.08 3.18
C SER A 4 7.08 -13.72 2.48
N VAL A 5 7.98 -13.48 1.53
CA VAL A 5 7.91 -12.31 0.64
C VAL A 5 7.01 -12.67 -0.54
N VAL A 6 5.82 -12.10 -0.57
CA VAL A 6 4.78 -12.41 -1.56
C VAL A 6 4.73 -11.31 -2.61
N ILE A 7 5.03 -11.67 -3.85
CA ILE A 7 4.97 -10.79 -5.03
C ILE A 7 3.73 -11.19 -5.85
N LEU A 8 2.82 -10.25 -6.07
CA LEU A 8 1.67 -10.46 -6.94
C LEU A 8 2.03 -10.05 -8.37
N ASN A 9 1.88 -10.98 -9.32
CA ASN A 9 2.17 -10.76 -10.74
C ASN A 9 0.92 -10.92 -11.60
N TRP A 10 0.75 -10.04 -12.58
CA TRP A 10 -0.22 -10.18 -13.67
C TRP A 10 0.31 -9.54 -14.95
N ASN A 11 0.60 -10.39 -15.94
CA ASN A 11 1.18 -9.98 -17.23
C ASN A 11 2.39 -9.06 -17.06
N GLY A 12 3.27 -9.41 -16.12
CA GLY A 12 4.42 -8.60 -15.71
C GLY A 12 5.77 -9.26 -16.02
N GLU A 13 5.91 -10.04 -17.09
CA GLU A 13 7.15 -10.73 -17.41
C GLU A 13 8.36 -9.80 -17.43
N GLN A 14 8.26 -8.66 -18.12
CA GLN A 14 9.36 -7.70 -18.21
C GLN A 14 9.70 -7.09 -16.85
N THR A 15 8.69 -6.77 -16.04
CA THR A 15 8.84 -6.25 -14.70
C THR A 15 9.53 -7.25 -13.79
N LEU A 16 9.10 -8.52 -13.82
CA LEU A 16 9.74 -9.60 -13.06
C LEU A 16 11.20 -9.77 -13.48
N ARG A 17 11.51 -9.79 -14.79
CA ARG A 17 12.89 -9.88 -15.28
C ARG A 17 13.77 -8.75 -14.78
N GLN A 18 13.23 -7.56 -14.60
CA GLN A 18 13.96 -6.38 -14.19
C GLN A 18 14.18 -6.35 -12.66
N PHE A 19 13.16 -6.65 -11.85
CA PHE A 19 13.16 -6.39 -10.41
C PHE A 19 13.34 -7.63 -9.54
N LEU A 20 12.87 -8.81 -9.97
CA LEU A 20 13.02 -10.05 -9.19
C LEU A 20 14.49 -10.40 -8.87
N PRO A 21 15.49 -10.13 -9.75
CA PRO A 21 16.90 -10.39 -9.41
C PRO A 21 17.37 -9.67 -8.13
N SER A 22 16.95 -8.43 -7.89
CA SER A 22 17.30 -7.71 -6.66
C SER A 22 16.69 -8.38 -5.41
N VAL A 23 15.45 -8.85 -5.52
CA VAL A 23 14.78 -9.57 -4.43
C VAL A 23 15.51 -10.89 -4.13
N LEU A 24 15.86 -11.67 -5.14
CA LEU A 24 16.61 -12.91 -4.99
C LEU A 24 17.99 -12.68 -4.37
N GLN A 25 18.66 -11.59 -4.76
CA GLN A 25 20.00 -11.26 -4.27
C GLN A 25 20.02 -10.79 -2.81
N HIS A 26 19.03 -9.96 -2.42
CA HIS A 26 19.04 -9.25 -1.14
C HIS A 26 18.07 -9.83 -0.09
N THR A 27 17.45 -11.00 -0.38
CA THR A 27 16.52 -11.67 0.53
C THR A 27 17.02 -13.08 0.92
N GLN A 28 18.32 -13.32 0.90
CA GLN A 28 18.91 -14.60 1.26
C GLN A 28 19.06 -14.74 2.79
N LEU A 29 17.95 -14.96 3.47
CA LEU A 29 17.90 -15.14 4.93
C LEU A 29 17.40 -16.55 5.28
N PRO A 30 17.86 -17.13 6.39
CA PRO A 30 17.31 -18.39 6.90
C PRO A 30 15.80 -18.28 7.14
N ASP A 31 15.06 -19.35 6.83
CA ASP A 31 13.62 -19.42 7.05
C ASP A 31 12.79 -18.31 6.36
N VAL A 32 13.31 -17.73 5.28
CA VAL A 32 12.59 -16.80 4.40
C VAL A 32 12.35 -17.42 3.04
N GLU A 33 11.12 -17.37 2.57
CA GLU A 33 10.77 -17.78 1.20
C GLU A 33 10.34 -16.59 0.35
N ILE A 34 10.60 -16.68 -0.96
CA ILE A 34 10.07 -15.77 -1.95
C ILE A 34 8.96 -16.50 -2.70
N VAL A 35 7.76 -15.93 -2.66
CA VAL A 35 6.55 -16.46 -3.31
C VAL A 35 6.13 -15.49 -4.40
N VAL A 36 5.98 -15.98 -5.63
CA VAL A 36 5.34 -15.20 -6.69
C VAL A 36 3.96 -15.78 -6.97
N ALA A 37 2.94 -14.99 -6.68
CA ALA A 37 1.55 -15.33 -6.96
C ALA A 37 1.20 -14.81 -8.36
N ASP A 38 1.10 -15.71 -9.31
CA ASP A 38 0.67 -15.39 -10.67
C ASP A 38 -0.86 -15.30 -10.73
N ASN A 39 -1.36 -14.12 -10.99
CA ASN A 39 -2.78 -13.75 -10.92
C ASN A 39 -3.47 -13.99 -12.29
N GLY A 40 -3.22 -15.16 -12.91
CA GLY A 40 -3.80 -15.53 -14.19
C GLY A 40 -3.16 -14.82 -15.38
N SER A 41 -1.84 -14.77 -15.43
CA SER A 41 -1.10 -14.17 -16.54
C SER A 41 -1.24 -14.98 -17.82
N THR A 42 -1.18 -14.29 -18.94
CA THR A 42 -1.24 -14.84 -20.30
C THR A 42 0.01 -14.55 -21.15
N ASP A 43 0.99 -13.87 -20.55
CA ASP A 43 2.31 -13.58 -21.13
C ASP A 43 3.34 -14.67 -20.73
N GLY A 44 4.63 -14.41 -20.96
CA GLY A 44 5.74 -15.33 -20.62
C GLY A 44 6.11 -15.35 -19.14
N SER A 45 5.34 -14.75 -18.24
CA SER A 45 5.63 -14.67 -16.79
C SER A 45 5.89 -16.04 -16.18
N LEU A 46 5.02 -17.02 -16.42
CA LEU A 46 5.13 -18.36 -15.85
C LEU A 46 6.34 -19.13 -16.36
N ASP A 47 6.68 -18.97 -17.64
CA ASP A 47 7.86 -19.61 -18.24
C ASP A 47 9.15 -19.04 -17.63
N TYR A 48 9.20 -17.73 -17.44
CA TYR A 48 10.30 -17.09 -16.73
C TYR A 48 10.41 -17.56 -15.27
N LEU A 49 9.31 -17.55 -14.54
CA LEU A 49 9.26 -17.95 -13.12
C LEU A 49 9.67 -19.42 -12.92
N ALA A 50 9.35 -20.30 -13.85
CA ALA A 50 9.76 -21.72 -13.78
C ALA A 50 11.28 -21.91 -13.75
N THR A 51 12.06 -20.91 -14.17
CA THR A 51 13.55 -20.92 -14.14
C THR A 51 14.13 -20.24 -12.89
N GLN A 52 13.30 -19.66 -12.03
CA GLN A 52 13.76 -18.91 -10.87
C GLN A 52 13.60 -19.72 -9.57
N PRO A 53 14.45 -19.50 -8.56
CA PRO A 53 14.38 -20.18 -7.27
C PRO A 53 13.29 -19.57 -6.36
N VAL A 54 12.04 -19.57 -6.82
CA VAL A 54 10.89 -19.02 -6.10
C VAL A 54 9.75 -20.04 -6.02
N ARG A 55 8.93 -19.93 -4.99
CA ARG A 55 7.66 -20.67 -4.94
C ARG A 55 6.63 -19.97 -5.80
N ILE A 56 5.96 -20.69 -6.68
CA ILE A 56 4.93 -20.14 -7.58
C ILE A 56 3.56 -20.57 -7.07
N ILE A 57 2.67 -19.60 -6.85
CA ILE A 57 1.24 -19.82 -6.63
C ILE A 57 0.51 -19.39 -7.89
N LYS A 58 -0.15 -20.34 -8.58
CA LYS A 58 -0.92 -20.04 -9.79
C LYS A 58 -2.38 -19.83 -9.45
N LEU A 59 -2.90 -18.64 -9.73
CA LEU A 59 -4.33 -18.34 -9.66
C LEU A 59 -4.96 -18.55 -11.05
N ASP A 60 -6.22 -18.95 -11.08
CA ASP A 60 -6.93 -19.32 -12.32
C ASP A 60 -7.37 -18.12 -13.17
N GLN A 61 -7.41 -16.92 -12.57
CA GLN A 61 -7.76 -15.66 -13.23
C GLN A 61 -7.23 -14.45 -12.48
N ASN A 62 -7.37 -13.26 -13.08
CA ASN A 62 -7.02 -12.00 -12.42
C ASN A 62 -8.11 -11.58 -11.43
N TYR A 63 -7.80 -11.70 -10.14
CA TYR A 63 -8.65 -11.29 -9.01
C TYR A 63 -8.45 -9.85 -8.56
N GLY A 64 -7.67 -9.05 -9.30
CA GLY A 64 -7.22 -7.74 -8.88
C GLY A 64 -6.15 -7.82 -7.78
N PHE A 65 -5.75 -6.67 -7.26
CA PHE A 65 -4.69 -6.57 -6.25
C PHE A 65 -5.12 -7.25 -4.94
N ALA A 66 -6.20 -6.78 -4.35
CA ALA A 66 -6.68 -7.29 -3.06
C ALA A 66 -7.05 -8.78 -3.11
N GLY A 67 -7.81 -9.21 -4.12
CA GLY A 67 -8.23 -10.60 -4.26
C GLY A 67 -7.08 -11.55 -4.56
N GLY A 68 -6.07 -11.10 -5.31
CA GLY A 68 -4.85 -11.86 -5.61
C GLY A 68 -4.02 -12.11 -4.36
N TYR A 69 -3.70 -11.04 -3.60
CA TYR A 69 -2.96 -11.18 -2.34
C TYR A 69 -3.69 -12.04 -1.32
N ASN A 70 -5.01 -11.88 -1.15
CA ASN A 70 -5.75 -12.70 -0.20
C ASN A 70 -5.60 -14.20 -0.50
N ARG A 71 -5.78 -14.61 -1.78
CA ARG A 71 -5.63 -16.02 -2.18
C ARG A 71 -4.21 -16.53 -2.07
N ALA A 72 -3.23 -15.68 -2.31
CA ALA A 72 -1.82 -16.05 -2.12
C ALA A 72 -1.50 -16.27 -0.64
N ILE A 73 -1.91 -15.33 0.24
CA ILE A 73 -1.57 -15.36 1.66
C ILE A 73 -2.35 -16.46 2.41
N GLU A 74 -3.51 -16.89 1.93
CA GLU A 74 -4.19 -18.08 2.43
C GLU A 74 -3.30 -19.34 2.35
N GLN A 75 -2.41 -19.42 1.34
CA GLN A 75 -1.49 -20.54 1.10
C GLN A 75 -0.11 -20.34 1.75
N VAL A 76 0.09 -19.26 2.49
CA VAL A 76 1.33 -18.93 3.20
C VAL A 76 1.20 -19.33 4.67
N ASP A 77 2.23 -20.04 5.17
CA ASP A 77 2.37 -20.41 6.59
C ASP A 77 3.70 -19.85 7.12
N ALA A 78 3.70 -18.58 7.47
CA ALA A 78 4.84 -17.84 8.00
C ALA A 78 4.39 -16.90 9.12
N GLU A 79 5.30 -16.57 10.04
CA GLU A 79 5.03 -15.59 11.11
C GLU A 79 4.80 -14.19 10.53
N TYR A 80 5.64 -13.82 9.56
CA TYR A 80 5.57 -12.55 8.86
C TYR A 80 5.27 -12.75 7.38
N THR A 81 4.55 -11.81 6.80
CA THR A 81 4.32 -11.72 5.36
C THR A 81 4.69 -10.32 4.87
N VAL A 82 5.43 -10.26 3.77
CA VAL A 82 5.63 -9.00 3.03
C VAL A 82 4.75 -9.01 1.78
N LEU A 83 3.90 -8.02 1.64
CA LEU A 83 3.33 -7.67 0.33
C LEU A 83 4.39 -6.84 -0.39
N LEU A 84 4.84 -7.31 -1.56
CA LEU A 84 5.86 -6.65 -2.36
C LEU A 84 5.37 -6.53 -3.80
N ASN A 85 5.33 -5.30 -4.33
CA ASN A 85 5.00 -5.11 -5.75
C ASN A 85 6.11 -5.67 -6.65
N SER A 86 5.71 -6.15 -7.83
CA SER A 86 6.65 -6.70 -8.83
C SER A 86 7.60 -5.67 -9.44
N ASP A 87 7.31 -4.36 -9.29
CA ASP A 87 8.10 -3.22 -9.77
C ASP A 87 8.90 -2.51 -8.67
N VAL A 88 9.28 -3.27 -7.64
CA VAL A 88 10.12 -2.80 -6.54
C VAL A 88 11.52 -3.39 -6.64
N GLU A 89 12.54 -2.52 -6.61
CA GLU A 89 13.94 -2.88 -6.40
C GLU A 89 14.26 -2.78 -4.91
N VAL A 90 14.70 -3.88 -4.31
CA VAL A 90 15.10 -3.90 -2.90
C VAL A 90 16.60 -3.70 -2.74
N THR A 91 17.02 -3.14 -1.60
CA THR A 91 18.43 -2.88 -1.29
C THR A 91 19.00 -3.92 -0.31
N PRO A 92 20.34 -4.02 -0.13
CA PRO A 92 20.93 -4.85 0.92
C PRO A 92 20.33 -4.52 2.30
N HIS A 93 20.08 -5.55 3.11
CA HIS A 93 19.58 -5.42 4.47
C HIS A 93 18.16 -4.83 4.63
N TRP A 94 17.37 -4.76 3.56
CA TRP A 94 16.02 -4.21 3.65
C TRP A 94 15.09 -5.04 4.55
N LEU A 95 15.15 -6.38 4.43
CA LEU A 95 14.23 -7.26 5.12
C LEU A 95 14.69 -7.61 6.53
N ASP A 96 15.99 -7.94 6.72
CA ASP A 96 16.54 -8.25 8.03
C ASP A 96 16.41 -7.08 9.01
N THR A 97 16.62 -5.84 8.53
CA THR A 97 16.36 -4.63 9.31
C THR A 97 14.89 -4.54 9.77
N MET A 98 13.95 -4.84 8.87
CA MET A 98 12.52 -4.79 9.19
C MET A 98 12.11 -5.91 10.15
N LEU A 99 12.59 -7.13 9.92
CA LEU A 99 12.30 -8.29 10.77
C LEU A 99 12.87 -8.10 12.18
N ALA A 100 14.12 -7.66 12.30
CA ALA A 100 14.75 -7.40 13.59
C ALA A 100 13.98 -6.36 14.42
N TYR A 101 13.45 -5.32 13.77
CA TYR A 101 12.57 -4.36 14.45
C TYR A 101 11.27 -4.98 14.92
N MET A 102 10.60 -5.76 14.06
CA MET A 102 9.32 -6.41 14.40
C MET A 102 9.48 -7.42 15.56
N ASP A 103 10.62 -8.15 15.59
CA ASP A 103 10.91 -9.09 16.66
C ASP A 103 11.18 -8.39 18.00
N ALA A 104 11.86 -7.25 17.97
CA ALA A 104 12.13 -6.43 19.16
C ALA A 104 10.89 -5.66 19.66
N HIS A 105 9.86 -5.49 18.81
CA HIS A 105 8.66 -4.70 19.06
C HIS A 105 7.37 -5.50 18.82
N PRO A 106 6.98 -6.41 19.74
CA PRO A 106 5.78 -7.26 19.57
C PRO A 106 4.47 -6.46 19.43
N GLU A 107 4.43 -5.21 19.91
CA GLU A 107 3.32 -4.29 19.76
C GLU A 107 3.16 -3.76 18.31
N THR A 108 4.23 -3.81 17.51
CA THR A 108 4.20 -3.44 16.10
C THR A 108 3.60 -4.57 15.26
N LEU A 109 2.58 -4.25 14.51
CA LEU A 109 1.80 -5.21 13.72
C LEU A 109 2.10 -5.14 12.23
N ALA A 110 2.55 -3.96 11.76
CA ALA A 110 2.96 -3.75 10.39
C ALA A 110 4.07 -2.70 10.28
N ALA A 111 4.86 -2.78 9.22
CA ALA A 111 5.94 -1.84 8.94
C ALA A 111 6.12 -1.64 7.42
N GLN A 112 6.60 -0.46 7.04
CA GLN A 112 7.09 -0.20 5.70
C GLN A 112 8.52 0.33 5.74
N PRO A 113 9.33 0.09 4.69
CA PRO A 113 10.61 0.76 4.52
C PRO A 113 10.43 2.21 4.05
N LYS A 114 11.51 2.97 3.96
CA LYS A 114 11.57 4.19 3.16
C LYS A 114 11.44 3.80 1.69
N VAL A 115 10.51 4.44 0.98
CA VAL A 115 10.24 4.15 -0.44
C VAL A 115 10.68 5.34 -1.28
N LEU A 116 11.68 5.12 -2.11
CA LEU A 116 12.24 6.11 -3.03
C LEU A 116 11.80 5.83 -4.47
N SER A 117 11.82 6.85 -5.30
CA SER A 117 11.49 6.73 -6.71
C SER A 117 12.60 6.01 -7.47
N TRP A 118 12.28 4.92 -8.13
CA TRP A 118 13.20 4.21 -9.01
C TRP A 118 13.67 5.09 -10.18
N HIS A 119 12.81 5.95 -10.72
CA HIS A 119 13.18 6.90 -11.76
C HIS A 119 14.21 7.91 -11.25
N SER A 120 14.08 8.43 -10.01
CA SER A 120 15.09 9.31 -9.45
C SER A 120 16.42 8.60 -9.22
N LYS A 121 16.40 7.32 -8.84
CA LYS A 121 17.60 6.49 -8.72
C LYS A 121 18.37 6.45 -10.04
N GLN A 122 17.68 6.20 -11.17
CA GLN A 122 18.32 6.19 -12.49
C GLN A 122 19.04 7.50 -12.81
N ILE A 123 18.44 8.63 -12.44
CA ILE A 123 19.02 9.97 -12.67
C ILE A 123 20.23 10.20 -11.77
N VAL A 124 20.18 9.79 -10.51
CA VAL A 124 21.30 9.89 -9.57
C VAL A 124 22.45 8.97 -9.98
N ASP A 125 22.16 7.74 -10.36
CA ASP A 125 23.17 6.75 -10.74
C ASP A 125 24.00 7.18 -11.97
N ILE A 126 23.44 8.01 -12.86
CA ILE A 126 24.17 8.59 -14.01
C ILE A 126 24.76 9.99 -13.74
N GLY A 127 24.63 10.49 -12.49
CA GLY A 127 25.21 11.74 -12.06
C GLY A 127 24.48 13.02 -12.50
N GLU A 128 23.22 12.91 -12.94
CA GLU A 128 22.38 14.05 -13.34
C GLU A 128 21.60 14.68 -12.17
N ALA A 129 21.63 14.06 -10.97
CA ALA A 129 21.07 14.58 -9.75
C ALA A 129 21.93 14.20 -8.53
N GLU A 130 21.89 15.01 -7.47
CA GLU A 130 22.66 14.79 -6.24
C GLU A 130 21.90 14.02 -5.17
N ALA A 131 20.55 14.01 -5.22
CA ALA A 131 19.71 13.38 -4.22
C ALA A 131 18.58 12.55 -4.84
N PHE A 132 18.23 11.46 -4.17
CA PHE A 132 17.06 10.67 -4.52
C PHE A 132 15.77 11.43 -4.17
N ARG A 133 14.69 11.17 -4.90
CA ARG A 133 13.35 11.65 -4.55
C ARG A 133 12.53 10.54 -3.91
N PHE A 134 11.65 10.93 -3.00
CA PHE A 134 10.67 10.00 -2.46
C PHE A 134 9.73 9.49 -3.57
N GLU A 135 9.17 8.30 -3.36
CA GLU A 135 8.10 7.80 -4.22
C GLU A 135 6.80 8.53 -3.90
N HIS A 136 5.90 8.63 -4.89
CA HIS A 136 4.65 9.38 -4.77
C HIS A 136 3.67 8.77 -3.74
N ALA A 137 3.63 7.44 -3.62
CA ALA A 137 2.72 6.73 -2.74
C ALA A 137 3.49 5.91 -1.70
N GLY A 138 3.39 6.31 -0.44
CA GLY A 138 4.09 5.65 0.67
C GLY A 138 5.30 6.41 1.17
N ALA A 139 6.19 6.89 0.28
CA ALA A 139 7.34 7.74 0.60
C ALA A 139 8.01 7.38 1.95
N ALA A 140 8.02 8.30 2.92
CA ALA A 140 8.51 8.10 4.28
C ALA A 140 7.38 7.81 5.29
N GLY A 141 6.31 7.15 4.84
CA GLY A 141 5.16 6.75 5.67
C GLY A 141 3.90 7.58 5.43
N GLY A 142 2.77 6.90 5.49
CA GLY A 142 1.45 7.46 5.23
C GLY A 142 0.75 7.97 6.49
N LEU A 143 0.06 9.09 6.36
CA LEU A 143 -0.75 9.72 7.38
C LEU A 143 -2.19 9.95 6.86
N MET A 144 -3.09 10.34 7.74
CA MET A 144 -4.49 10.61 7.40
C MET A 144 -4.93 11.91 8.07
N ASP A 145 -5.61 12.78 7.33
CA ASP A 145 -6.19 13.98 7.92
C ASP A 145 -7.56 13.71 8.58
N ILE A 146 -8.12 14.73 9.23
CA ILE A 146 -9.40 14.61 9.95
C ILE A 146 -10.61 14.38 9.03
N LEU A 147 -10.47 14.65 7.73
CA LEU A 147 -11.49 14.44 6.70
C LEU A 147 -11.30 13.11 5.98
N GLY A 148 -10.25 12.34 6.34
CA GLY A 148 -9.95 11.04 5.75
C GLY A 148 -9.24 11.12 4.40
N TYR A 149 -8.52 12.20 4.13
CA TYR A 149 -7.61 12.25 2.99
C TYR A 149 -6.25 11.65 3.39
N PRO A 150 -5.79 10.59 2.70
CA PRO A 150 -4.46 10.05 2.94
C PRO A 150 -3.40 10.95 2.30
N TYR A 151 -2.32 11.14 3.02
CA TYR A 151 -1.13 11.85 2.54
C TYR A 151 0.15 11.16 3.05
N CYS A 152 1.29 11.50 2.47
CA CYS A 152 2.58 10.90 2.83
C CYS A 152 3.55 11.96 3.33
N ARG A 153 4.44 11.56 4.24
CA ARG A 153 5.66 12.32 4.55
C ARG A 153 6.58 12.26 3.33
N GLY A 154 7.22 13.35 2.97
CA GLY A 154 8.04 13.47 1.76
C GLY A 154 7.25 13.86 0.50
N ARG A 155 5.94 14.18 0.66
CA ARG A 155 5.12 14.65 -0.45
C ARG A 155 4.04 15.63 0.01
N PHE A 156 3.91 16.74 -0.70
CA PHE A 156 2.82 17.69 -0.55
C PHE A 156 2.10 17.87 -1.90
N MET A 157 0.87 17.39 -2.00
CA MET A 157 0.10 17.34 -3.26
C MET A 157 0.87 16.62 -4.39
N SER A 158 1.23 17.34 -5.46
CA SER A 158 2.02 16.84 -6.59
C SER A 158 3.54 17.03 -6.39
N HIS A 159 3.94 17.82 -5.40
CA HIS A 159 5.35 18.05 -5.11
C HIS A 159 5.92 16.90 -4.27
N VAL A 160 6.94 16.24 -4.78
CA VAL A 160 7.68 15.18 -4.11
C VAL A 160 9.03 15.72 -3.69
N GLU A 161 9.36 15.57 -2.40
CA GLU A 161 10.60 16.06 -1.83
C GLU A 161 11.80 15.20 -2.25
N GLU A 162 12.98 15.80 -2.20
CA GLU A 162 14.26 15.08 -2.23
C GLU A 162 14.59 14.53 -0.85
N ASP A 163 15.23 13.36 -0.81
CA ASP A 163 15.66 12.72 0.43
C ASP A 163 17.04 13.25 0.84
N HIS A 164 17.06 14.05 1.87
CA HIS A 164 18.27 14.58 2.53
C HIS A 164 18.43 14.03 3.95
N GLY A 165 17.77 12.92 4.28
CA GLY A 165 17.75 12.32 5.62
C GLY A 165 16.77 12.97 6.59
N GLN A 166 15.90 13.90 6.14
CA GLN A 166 14.93 14.60 6.97
C GLN A 166 13.88 13.67 7.62
N TYR A 167 13.75 12.44 7.12
CA TYR A 167 12.81 11.43 7.63
C TYR A 167 13.50 10.14 8.07
N ASP A 168 14.76 10.18 8.49
CA ASP A 168 15.55 8.99 8.89
C ASP A 168 15.25 8.48 10.31
N GLN A 169 14.30 9.08 11.00
CA GLN A 169 13.83 8.60 12.30
C GLN A 169 12.66 7.63 12.13
N ILE A 170 12.71 6.50 12.85
CA ILE A 170 11.58 5.57 12.96
C ILE A 170 10.39 6.34 13.52
N MET A 171 9.25 6.22 12.87
CA MET A 171 8.05 6.97 13.25
C MET A 171 6.79 6.12 13.09
N PRO A 172 5.84 6.20 14.05
CA PRO A 172 4.49 5.69 13.84
C PRO A 172 3.81 6.38 12.65
N ILE A 173 3.17 5.59 11.81
CA ILE A 173 2.45 6.04 10.62
C ILE A 173 1.02 5.51 10.65
N PHE A 174 0.09 6.18 9.98
CA PHE A 174 -1.28 5.71 9.93
C PHE A 174 -1.46 4.56 8.94
N TRP A 175 -0.81 4.62 7.80
CA TRP A 175 -0.86 3.57 6.78
C TRP A 175 0.51 3.35 6.14
N ALA A 176 0.75 2.11 5.78
CA ALA A 176 1.90 1.66 5.02
C ALA A 176 1.48 1.36 3.57
N THR A 177 2.40 1.60 2.63
CA THR A 177 2.12 1.39 1.21
C THR A 177 2.09 -0.09 0.84
N GLY A 178 1.14 -0.49 -0.01
CA GLY A 178 1.11 -1.83 -0.58
C GLY A 178 2.29 -2.16 -1.50
N ALA A 179 3.14 -1.18 -1.85
CA ALA A 179 4.35 -1.43 -2.63
C ALA A 179 5.37 -2.29 -1.87
N CYS A 180 5.50 -2.06 -0.54
CA CYS A 180 6.29 -2.88 0.37
C CYS A 180 5.73 -2.79 1.78
N LEU A 181 4.96 -3.78 2.19
CA LEU A 181 4.27 -3.83 3.47
C LEU A 181 4.60 -5.13 4.20
N LEU A 182 5.41 -5.06 5.25
CA LEU A 182 5.64 -6.16 6.19
C LEU A 182 4.56 -6.15 7.26
N LEU A 183 4.00 -7.32 7.57
CA LEU A 183 2.96 -7.45 8.61
C LEU A 183 3.02 -8.83 9.28
N ARG A 184 2.45 -8.93 10.49
CA ARG A 184 2.23 -10.22 11.14
C ARG A 184 1.12 -10.97 10.41
N THR A 185 1.43 -12.16 9.89
CA THR A 185 0.52 -12.94 9.03
C THR A 185 -0.80 -13.25 9.71
N HIS A 186 -0.78 -13.57 11.02
CA HIS A 186 -2.00 -13.86 11.77
C HIS A 186 -2.93 -12.64 11.83
N VAL A 187 -2.39 -11.41 12.01
CA VAL A 187 -3.19 -10.18 12.02
C VAL A 187 -3.87 -9.97 10.68
N TYR A 188 -3.14 -10.16 9.57
CA TYR A 188 -3.73 -10.09 8.23
C TYR A 188 -4.90 -11.06 8.07
N LYS A 189 -4.71 -12.33 8.45
CA LYS A 189 -5.72 -13.38 8.33
C LYS A 189 -6.93 -13.12 9.23
N GLU A 190 -6.73 -12.72 10.48
CA GLU A 190 -7.81 -12.43 11.43
C GLU A 190 -8.65 -11.20 11.03
N LEU A 191 -8.03 -10.22 10.38
CA LEU A 191 -8.73 -9.07 9.81
C LEU A 191 -9.44 -9.38 8.49
N GLY A 192 -9.30 -10.61 7.94
CA GLY A 192 -9.89 -11.01 6.66
C GLY A 192 -9.15 -10.47 5.44
N GLY A 193 -7.90 -10.06 5.60
CA GLY A 193 -7.03 -9.58 4.52
C GLY A 193 -7.43 -8.21 3.96
N LEU A 194 -7.06 -7.97 2.71
CA LEU A 194 -7.45 -6.79 1.94
C LEU A 194 -8.93 -6.89 1.51
N ASP A 195 -9.66 -5.80 1.50
CA ASP A 195 -11.05 -5.80 1.05
C ASP A 195 -11.13 -5.82 -0.49
N ALA A 196 -11.50 -6.96 -1.05
CA ALA A 196 -11.57 -7.17 -2.50
C ALA A 196 -12.56 -6.24 -3.23
N ASN A 197 -13.51 -5.59 -2.51
CA ASN A 197 -14.41 -4.62 -3.11
C ASN A 197 -13.70 -3.35 -3.60
N PHE A 198 -12.51 -3.07 -3.09
CA PHE A 198 -11.70 -1.95 -3.58
C PHE A 198 -11.12 -2.21 -4.96
N PHE A 199 -10.85 -3.45 -5.31
CA PHE A 199 -10.18 -3.88 -6.55
C PHE A 199 -8.71 -3.43 -6.61
N ALA A 200 -8.45 -2.12 -6.52
CA ALA A 200 -7.14 -1.49 -6.42
C ALA A 200 -7.27 -0.07 -5.84
N HIS A 201 -6.25 0.39 -5.14
CA HIS A 201 -6.11 1.66 -4.40
C HIS A 201 -6.98 1.76 -3.15
N GLN A 202 -6.38 2.16 -2.05
CA GLN A 202 -6.93 2.35 -0.70
C GLN A 202 -7.18 1.05 0.10
N GLU A 203 -7.02 -0.14 -0.48
CA GLU A 203 -7.20 -1.43 0.21
C GLU A 203 -6.17 -1.62 1.32
N GLU A 204 -4.92 -1.19 1.08
CA GLU A 204 -3.86 -1.21 2.09
C GLU A 204 -4.10 -0.18 3.19
N ILE A 205 -4.67 0.97 2.85
CA ILE A 205 -5.02 2.02 3.81
C ILE A 205 -6.19 1.55 4.70
N ASP A 206 -7.19 0.90 4.11
CA ASP A 206 -8.29 0.26 4.85
C ASP A 206 -7.78 -0.84 5.79
N LEU A 207 -6.87 -1.69 5.33
CA LEU A 207 -6.24 -2.72 6.17
C LEU A 207 -5.50 -2.08 7.34
N CYS A 208 -4.68 -1.06 7.08
CA CYS A 208 -3.96 -0.32 8.12
C CYS A 208 -4.90 0.32 9.12
N TRP A 209 -6.02 0.88 8.68
CA TRP A 209 -7.03 1.42 9.60
C TRP A 209 -7.61 0.32 10.49
N ARG A 210 -7.93 -0.86 9.94
CA ARG A 210 -8.41 -2.02 10.71
C ARG A 210 -7.35 -2.55 11.68
N ILE A 211 -6.06 -2.50 11.34
CA ILE A 211 -4.95 -2.81 12.25
C ILE A 211 -4.95 -1.85 13.46
N TRP A 212 -5.19 -0.54 13.24
CA TRP A 212 -5.27 0.42 14.34
C TRP A 212 -6.43 0.18 15.28
N THR A 213 -7.55 -0.30 14.77
CA THR A 213 -8.77 -0.58 15.54
C THR A 213 -8.87 -2.04 16.01
N TRP A 214 -7.99 -2.92 15.55
CA TRP A 214 -7.97 -4.34 15.90
C TRP A 214 -7.74 -4.50 17.40
N PRO A 215 -8.62 -5.26 18.12
CA PRO A 215 -8.52 -5.36 19.56
C PRO A 215 -7.49 -6.42 19.93
N PRO A 216 -6.48 -6.10 20.64
CA PRO A 216 -6.05 -7.03 21.65
C PRO A 216 -6.90 -6.76 22.91
N SER A 217 -7.29 -7.82 23.55
CA SER A 217 -7.94 -7.82 24.88
C SER A 217 -7.11 -7.10 25.98
N THR A 218 -5.93 -6.60 25.66
CA THR A 218 -4.96 -6.02 26.58
C THR A 218 -4.42 -4.64 26.17
N SER A 219 -4.93 -4.03 25.06
CA SER A 219 -4.44 -2.71 24.65
C SER A 219 -4.94 -1.60 25.57
N PRO A 220 -4.06 -0.69 26.04
CA PRO A 220 -4.47 0.51 26.81
C PRO A 220 -5.31 1.50 26.00
N LEU A 221 -5.56 1.24 24.70
CA LEU A 221 -6.33 2.10 23.79
C LEU A 221 -7.84 1.81 23.80
N LYS A 222 -8.40 1.20 24.88
CA LYS A 222 -9.85 1.14 25.07
C LYS A 222 -10.39 2.57 25.26
N GLY A 223 -11.01 3.11 24.21
CA GLY A 223 -11.81 4.32 24.31
C GLY A 223 -11.51 5.47 23.38
N GLU A 224 -10.41 5.45 22.63
CA GLU A 224 -10.11 6.51 21.67
C GLU A 224 -10.18 6.00 20.23
N ASN A 225 -11.34 6.24 19.59
CA ASN A 225 -11.48 6.25 18.12
C ASN A 225 -10.77 7.48 17.51
N SER A 226 -9.65 7.88 18.08
CA SER A 226 -8.80 8.96 17.59
C SER A 226 -7.71 8.37 16.73
N LEU A 227 -7.42 9.04 15.61
CA LEU A 227 -6.15 8.92 14.91
C LEU A 227 -5.02 8.87 15.94
N PRO A 228 -3.94 8.08 15.72
CA PRO A 228 -2.88 7.94 16.70
C PRO A 228 -2.40 9.32 17.14
N SER A 229 -2.74 9.69 18.37
CA SER A 229 -2.23 10.88 19.00
C SER A 229 -0.73 10.69 19.26
N LYS A 230 0.01 11.77 19.22
CA LYS A 230 1.46 11.79 19.52
C LYS A 230 1.70 11.03 20.83
N GLY A 231 2.20 9.76 20.74
CA GLY A 231 2.49 8.92 21.91
C GLY A 231 1.85 7.53 21.92
N GLY A 232 1.00 7.18 20.96
CA GLY A 232 0.55 5.79 20.78
C GLY A 232 1.72 4.91 20.35
N LEU A 233 1.93 3.79 21.05
CA LEU A 233 2.88 2.75 20.64
C LEU A 233 2.66 2.41 19.16
N GLY A 234 3.71 2.42 18.36
CA GLY A 234 3.66 2.33 16.91
C GLY A 234 3.19 0.96 16.41
N ARG A 235 1.89 0.78 16.29
CA ARG A 235 1.33 -0.45 15.67
C ARG A 235 1.73 -0.60 14.22
N ILE A 236 1.89 0.52 13.53
CA ILE A 236 2.38 0.60 12.15
C ILE A 236 3.49 1.63 12.13
N VAL A 237 4.65 1.29 11.58
CA VAL A 237 5.83 2.15 11.58
C VAL A 237 6.45 2.27 10.19
N CYS A 238 7.13 3.39 9.95
CA CYS A 238 8.08 3.52 8.86
C CYS A 238 9.49 3.31 9.42
N LEU A 239 10.24 2.41 8.79
CA LEU A 239 11.60 2.02 9.13
C LEU A 239 12.56 2.55 8.06
N PRO A 240 13.05 3.78 8.18
CA PRO A 240 13.83 4.43 7.12
C PRO A 240 15.22 3.85 6.91
N GLN A 241 15.70 3.00 7.82
CA GLN A 241 16.96 2.25 7.66
C GLN A 241 16.84 1.14 6.62
N ALA A 242 15.63 0.64 6.38
CA ALA A 242 15.30 -0.20 5.25
C ALA A 242 14.86 0.69 4.08
N VAL A 243 15.46 0.50 2.90
CA VAL A 243 15.18 1.31 1.71
C VAL A 243 14.80 0.41 0.55
N VAL A 244 13.77 0.82 -0.19
CA VAL A 244 13.41 0.21 -1.47
C VAL A 244 13.12 1.28 -2.51
N TYR A 245 13.29 0.94 -3.80
CA TYR A 245 12.96 1.81 -4.92
C TYR A 245 11.74 1.26 -5.65
N HIS A 246 10.75 2.10 -5.90
CA HIS A 246 9.51 1.71 -6.57
C HIS A 246 9.32 2.54 -7.85
N VAL A 247 8.92 1.87 -8.94
CA VAL A 247 8.68 2.56 -10.22
C VAL A 247 7.46 3.46 -10.11
N GLY A 248 6.40 2.98 -9.50
CA GLY A 248 5.15 3.71 -9.33
C GLY A 248 4.39 3.94 -10.63
N GLY A 249 3.06 3.86 -10.56
CA GLY A 249 2.20 4.15 -11.73
C GLY A 249 2.25 3.11 -12.86
N GLY A 250 2.94 1.99 -12.68
CA GLY A 250 3.15 0.97 -13.72
C GLY A 250 1.86 0.36 -14.27
N THR A 251 0.84 0.15 -13.44
CA THR A 251 -0.42 -0.47 -13.85
C THR A 251 -1.48 0.54 -14.30
N LEU A 252 -1.52 1.72 -13.67
CA LEU A 252 -2.45 2.81 -14.00
C LEU A 252 -1.69 4.15 -13.93
N GLY A 253 -1.48 4.79 -15.08
CA GLY A 253 -0.82 6.10 -15.14
C GLY A 253 -1.43 7.12 -14.17
N TYR A 254 -0.61 8.05 -13.68
CA TYR A 254 -1.01 9.03 -12.65
C TYR A 254 -2.25 9.85 -13.00
N GLU A 255 -2.49 10.14 -14.29
CA GLU A 255 -3.61 10.95 -14.79
C GLU A 255 -4.80 10.11 -15.29
N SER A 256 -4.80 8.80 -15.05
CA SER A 256 -5.87 7.91 -15.52
C SER A 256 -7.21 8.23 -14.85
N PRO A 257 -8.28 8.46 -15.63
CA PRO A 257 -9.63 8.65 -15.08
C PRO A 257 -10.12 7.45 -14.25
N ARG A 258 -9.66 6.24 -14.59
CA ARG A 258 -9.96 5.03 -13.82
C ARG A 258 -9.32 5.09 -12.43
N LYS A 259 -8.07 5.57 -12.33
CA LYS A 259 -7.39 5.79 -11.04
C LYS A 259 -8.11 6.84 -10.20
N THR A 260 -8.51 7.96 -10.81
CA THR A 260 -9.31 9.00 -10.15
C THR A 260 -10.63 8.42 -9.63
N PHE A 261 -11.36 7.66 -10.45
CA PHE A 261 -12.60 7.00 -10.04
C PHE A 261 -12.39 6.08 -8.83
N LEU A 262 -11.38 5.20 -8.88
CA LEU A 262 -11.09 4.27 -7.79
C LEU A 262 -10.71 5.00 -6.51
N ASN A 263 -9.84 6.00 -6.58
CA ASN A 263 -9.41 6.78 -5.41
C ASN A 263 -10.60 7.47 -4.72
N PHE A 264 -11.47 8.15 -5.47
CA PHE A 264 -12.62 8.83 -4.86
C PHE A 264 -13.66 7.83 -4.32
N ARG A 265 -14.02 6.79 -5.09
CA ARG A 265 -14.99 5.77 -4.65
C ARG A 265 -14.50 5.02 -3.41
N ASN A 266 -13.27 4.52 -3.47
CA ASN A 266 -12.69 3.67 -2.43
C ASN A 266 -12.46 4.44 -1.14
N ASN A 267 -12.03 5.71 -1.24
CA ASN A 267 -11.90 6.55 -0.06
C ASN A 267 -13.24 6.75 0.66
N LEU A 268 -14.33 7.00 -0.07
CA LEU A 268 -15.66 7.12 0.53
C LEU A 268 -16.13 5.79 1.16
N LEU A 269 -15.86 4.65 0.53
CA LEU A 269 -16.16 3.33 1.07
C LEU A 269 -15.36 3.06 2.34
N MET A 270 -14.07 3.38 2.35
CA MET A 270 -13.18 3.25 3.50
C MET A 270 -13.67 4.09 4.69
N LEU A 271 -14.04 5.36 4.45
CA LEU A 271 -14.61 6.23 5.48
C LEU A 271 -15.89 5.66 6.08
N LYS A 272 -16.81 5.19 5.23
CA LYS A 272 -18.07 4.56 5.67
C LYS A 272 -17.80 3.34 6.54
N LYS A 273 -16.82 2.53 6.17
CA LYS A 273 -16.48 1.28 6.85
C LYS A 273 -15.84 1.51 8.21
N ASN A 274 -14.95 2.50 8.32
CA ASN A 274 -14.05 2.63 9.46
C ASN A 274 -14.38 3.80 10.40
N LEU A 275 -15.09 4.85 9.94
CA LEU A 275 -15.45 5.97 10.81
C LEU A 275 -16.66 5.65 11.71
N PRO A 276 -16.64 6.05 13.00
CA PRO A 276 -17.82 6.00 13.83
C PRO A 276 -18.91 6.93 13.30
N LEU A 277 -20.19 6.54 13.47
CA LEU A 277 -21.34 7.28 12.94
C LEU A 277 -21.36 8.75 13.36
N SER A 278 -20.91 9.05 14.58
CA SER A 278 -20.83 10.43 15.13
C SER A 278 -19.90 11.33 14.32
N ARG A 279 -18.88 10.79 13.67
CA ARG A 279 -17.95 11.53 12.80
C ARG A 279 -18.32 11.41 11.33
N LEU A 280 -18.81 10.25 10.91
CA LEU A 280 -19.07 9.92 9.50
C LEU A 280 -20.00 10.95 8.85
N TRP A 281 -21.11 11.32 9.51
CA TRP A 281 -22.12 12.20 8.90
C TRP A 281 -21.55 13.57 8.52
N TRP A 282 -20.83 14.25 9.43
CA TRP A 282 -20.29 15.58 9.13
C TRP A 282 -19.10 15.52 8.17
N VAL A 283 -18.22 14.49 8.31
CA VAL A 283 -17.14 14.25 7.35
C VAL A 283 -17.72 14.06 5.95
N MET A 284 -18.76 13.25 5.77
CA MET A 284 -19.38 13.00 4.46
C MET A 284 -20.04 14.24 3.87
N VAL A 285 -20.58 15.13 4.71
CA VAL A 285 -21.10 16.44 4.27
C VAL A 285 -19.96 17.33 3.76
N VAL A 286 -18.87 17.47 4.52
CA VAL A 286 -17.73 18.28 4.08
C VAL A 286 -17.10 17.68 2.80
N ARG A 287 -16.90 16.36 2.77
CA ARG A 287 -16.37 15.64 1.60
C ARG A 287 -17.27 15.80 0.36
N PHE A 288 -18.57 15.92 0.54
CA PHE A 288 -19.47 16.23 -0.57
C PHE A 288 -19.04 17.51 -1.29
N PHE A 289 -18.85 18.59 -0.57
CA PHE A 289 -18.43 19.86 -1.17
C PHE A 289 -16.99 19.80 -1.70
N MET A 290 -16.07 19.23 -0.94
CA MET A 290 -14.66 19.15 -1.34
C MET A 290 -14.44 18.33 -2.60
N ASP A 291 -15.13 17.19 -2.76
CA ASP A 291 -15.02 16.36 -3.95
C ASP A 291 -15.54 17.10 -5.21
N TYR A 292 -16.60 17.90 -5.07
CA TYR A 292 -17.09 18.72 -6.19
C TYR A 292 -16.22 19.94 -6.50
N ILE A 293 -15.57 20.52 -5.49
CA ILE A 293 -14.53 21.55 -5.70
C ILE A 293 -13.35 20.94 -6.47
N ALA A 294 -12.90 19.75 -6.11
CA ALA A 294 -11.84 19.04 -6.85
C ALA A 294 -12.28 18.75 -8.31
N ALA A 295 -13.52 18.30 -8.52
CA ALA A 295 -14.06 18.09 -9.87
C ALA A 295 -14.11 19.40 -10.68
N LEU A 296 -14.50 20.50 -10.06
CA LEU A 296 -14.52 21.84 -10.71
C LEU A 296 -13.10 22.28 -11.08
N GLN A 297 -12.12 22.10 -10.19
CA GLN A 297 -10.72 22.38 -10.48
C GLN A 297 -10.22 21.56 -11.69
N MET A 298 -10.54 20.25 -11.73
CA MET A 298 -10.21 19.40 -12.88
C MET A 298 -10.85 19.89 -14.18
N LEU A 299 -12.10 20.39 -14.13
CA LEU A 299 -12.77 20.98 -15.28
C LEU A 299 -12.05 22.25 -15.76
N LEU A 300 -11.69 23.15 -14.84
CA LEU A 300 -11.00 24.40 -15.16
C LEU A 300 -9.59 24.19 -15.70
N THR A 301 -8.94 23.08 -15.33
CA THR A 301 -7.60 22.69 -15.84
C THR A 301 -7.64 21.77 -17.08
N GLY A 302 -8.82 21.60 -17.70
CA GLY A 302 -8.98 20.82 -18.94
C GLY A 302 -9.02 19.30 -18.74
N GLN A 303 -9.04 18.80 -17.50
CA GLN A 303 -9.08 17.37 -17.17
C GLN A 303 -10.52 16.82 -17.11
N LEU A 304 -11.31 17.05 -18.15
CA LEU A 304 -12.71 16.66 -18.22
C LEU A 304 -12.96 15.15 -17.91
N PRO A 305 -12.15 14.19 -18.38
CA PRO A 305 -12.34 12.78 -18.04
C PRO A 305 -12.20 12.51 -16.53
N ASN A 306 -11.25 13.15 -15.84
CA ASN A 306 -11.05 13.01 -14.40
C ASN A 306 -12.20 13.65 -13.60
N ALA A 307 -12.66 14.81 -14.01
CA ALA A 307 -13.85 15.43 -13.40
C ALA A 307 -15.08 14.50 -13.50
N LYS A 308 -15.35 13.92 -14.67
CA LYS A 308 -16.41 12.92 -14.84
C LYS A 308 -16.22 11.71 -13.94
N ALA A 309 -14.99 11.26 -13.75
CA ALA A 309 -14.66 10.12 -12.88
C ALA A 309 -15.03 10.39 -11.40
N VAL A 310 -14.88 11.63 -10.91
CA VAL A 310 -15.32 12.02 -9.55
C VAL A 310 -16.85 11.87 -9.39
N PHE A 311 -17.64 12.38 -10.35
CA PHE A 311 -19.10 12.23 -10.32
C PHE A 311 -19.52 10.75 -10.38
N GLN A 312 -18.87 9.96 -11.23
CA GLN A 312 -19.12 8.51 -11.34
C GLN A 312 -18.78 7.79 -10.05
N ALA A 313 -17.68 8.15 -9.39
CA ALA A 313 -17.24 7.57 -8.11
C ALA A 313 -18.30 7.80 -7.01
N ARG A 314 -18.79 9.01 -6.86
CA ARG A 314 -19.85 9.34 -5.89
C ARG A 314 -21.16 8.61 -6.19
N ARG A 315 -21.54 8.52 -7.46
CA ARG A 315 -22.74 7.75 -7.88
C ARG A 315 -22.59 6.26 -7.60
N ALA A 316 -21.40 5.68 -7.84
CA ALA A 316 -21.11 4.29 -7.52
C ALA A 316 -21.15 4.04 -6.02
N TYR A 317 -20.58 4.93 -5.22
CA TYR A 317 -20.68 4.88 -3.76
C TYR A 317 -22.13 4.88 -3.28
N GLN A 318 -22.99 5.79 -3.80
CA GLN A 318 -24.42 5.83 -3.46
C GLN A 318 -25.15 4.51 -3.77
N LYS A 319 -24.87 3.91 -4.93
CA LYS A 319 -25.46 2.60 -5.30
C LYS A 319 -25.06 1.48 -4.32
N THR A 320 -23.83 1.52 -3.80
CA THR A 320 -23.40 0.54 -2.80
C THR A 320 -24.19 0.69 -1.49
N LEU A 321 -24.61 1.91 -1.14
CA LEU A 321 -25.45 2.15 0.04
C LEU A 321 -26.84 1.52 -0.11
N THR A 322 -27.43 1.62 -1.29
CA THR A 322 -28.79 1.09 -1.56
C THR A 322 -28.82 -0.43 -1.66
N ASN A 323 -27.73 -1.06 -2.12
CA ASN A 323 -27.64 -2.51 -2.27
C ASN A 323 -27.28 -3.26 -0.97
N THR A 324 -26.87 -2.56 0.09
CA THR A 324 -26.55 -3.15 1.41
C THR A 324 -27.75 -3.09 2.38
N CYS A 325 -28.88 -2.58 1.96
CA CYS A 325 -30.11 -2.48 2.76
C CYS A 325 -31.13 -3.62 2.50
N TYR A 326 -30.67 -4.79 2.01
CA TYR A 326 -31.48 -6.00 1.88
C TYR A 326 -30.82 -7.20 2.54
#